data_2732201a89721d50509f9b32a5512e4a
#
_entry.id   2732201a89721d50509f9b32a5512e4a
#
_cell.length_a   1.000
_cell.length_b   1.000
_cell.length_c   1.000
_cell.angle_alpha   90.00
_cell.angle_beta   90.00
_cell.angle_gamma   90.00
#
_symmetry.space_group_name_H-M   'P 1'
#
loop_
_entity.id
_entity.type
_entity.pdbx_description
1 polymer ?
#
loop_
_entity_poly.entity_id
_entity_poly.type
_entity_poly.pdbx_seq_one_letter_code
_entity_poly.pdbx_strand_id
1 'polypeptide(L)'
;MPISRLIMNSKLISTLTLIFLITFPYASSAHEIPKPSFTLGGMLIIDSALDVLEGSGVTIDDKDIVANFTANYYVSPSLAFEGGVITGHEISASLPSNDSGTLHGNSYSTSGALTITAKNDTSYLFGVKYSPPTRGAWSVYGKAGLLFWDAEFIVGGSGTLTYNGSTYNSKTFLQVDGSDPYIGIGMSYEIRKNTSFAFDYITPASTNAINGVALDISGFSASWLRKF
;
A
#
# COMPACT_ATOMS: atom_id res chain seq x y z
N MET A 1 -22.97 -16.77 -14.22
CA MET A 1 -21.78 -16.19 -13.60
C MET A 1 -20.75 -17.28 -13.46
N PRO A 2 -19.61 -17.26 -14.17
CA PRO A 2 -18.55 -18.22 -13.94
C PRO A 2 -17.57 -17.66 -12.90
N ILE A 3 -17.38 -18.41 -11.83
CA ILE A 3 -16.35 -18.19 -10.83
C ILE A 3 -15.02 -18.51 -11.50
N SER A 4 -14.26 -17.49 -11.91
CA SER A 4 -12.89 -17.65 -12.39
C SER A 4 -12.00 -18.05 -11.22
N ARG A 5 -11.56 -19.32 -11.25
CA ARG A 5 -10.59 -19.88 -10.28
C ARG A 5 -9.29 -19.09 -10.37
N LEU A 6 -8.92 -18.45 -9.27
CA LEU A 6 -7.60 -17.92 -9.04
C LEU A 6 -6.60 -19.08 -9.03
N ILE A 7 -5.98 -19.38 -10.16
CA ILE A 7 -4.86 -20.32 -10.24
C ILE A 7 -3.61 -19.54 -9.84
N MET A 8 -3.40 -19.40 -8.55
CA MET A 8 -2.17 -18.91 -8.00
C MET A 8 -1.05 -19.89 -8.34
N ASN A 9 -0.04 -19.42 -9.05
CA ASN A 9 1.04 -20.25 -9.60
C ASN A 9 1.81 -20.94 -8.46
N SER A 10 1.56 -22.24 -8.24
CA SER A 10 2.10 -23.03 -7.13
C SER A 10 3.64 -23.05 -7.06
N LYS A 11 4.29 -22.75 -8.18
CA LYS A 11 5.76 -22.63 -8.25
C LYS A 11 6.29 -21.38 -7.57
N LEU A 12 5.56 -20.26 -7.58
CA LEU A 12 5.98 -19.02 -6.91
C LEU A 12 5.91 -19.18 -5.39
N ILE A 13 4.85 -19.81 -4.89
CA ILE A 13 4.67 -20.08 -3.46
C ILE A 13 5.75 -21.05 -2.95
N SER A 14 6.05 -22.12 -3.70
CA SER A 14 7.09 -23.06 -3.29
C SER A 14 8.48 -22.44 -3.28
N THR A 15 8.79 -21.53 -4.20
CA THR A 15 10.09 -20.84 -4.25
C THR A 15 10.23 -19.83 -3.11
N LEU A 16 9.18 -19.07 -2.80
CA LEU A 16 9.18 -18.15 -1.66
C LEU A 16 9.29 -18.89 -0.33
N THR A 17 8.57 -19.99 -0.16
CA THR A 17 8.63 -20.84 1.04
C THR A 17 10.02 -21.48 1.20
N LEU A 18 10.65 -21.88 0.11
CA LEU A 18 11.99 -22.49 0.14
C LEU A 18 13.09 -21.47 0.48
N ILE A 19 13.01 -20.25 -0.04
CA ILE A 19 13.95 -19.17 0.29
C ILE A 19 13.81 -18.78 1.77
N PHE A 20 12.59 -18.77 2.31
CA PHE A 20 12.34 -18.47 3.73
C PHE A 20 12.90 -19.54 4.67
N LEU A 21 12.91 -20.81 4.25
CA LEU A 21 13.43 -21.92 5.07
C LEU A 21 14.97 -22.03 5.08
N ILE A 22 15.66 -21.57 4.05
CA ILE A 22 17.11 -21.76 3.90
C ILE A 22 17.95 -20.67 4.59
N THR A 23 17.36 -19.51 4.90
CA THR A 23 18.11 -18.35 5.43
C THR A 23 18.02 -18.13 6.94
N PHE A 24 17.38 -19.03 7.69
CA PHE A 24 17.38 -18.91 9.15
C PHE A 24 18.65 -19.59 9.72
N PRO A 25 19.68 -18.82 10.11
CA PRO A 25 20.70 -19.39 10.98
C PRO A 25 20.01 -19.70 12.32
N TYR A 26 19.96 -20.97 12.67
CA TYR A 26 19.63 -21.41 14.01
C TYR A 26 20.72 -20.88 14.97
N ALA A 27 20.61 -19.62 15.36
CA ALA A 27 21.36 -19.08 16.46
C ALA A 27 20.69 -19.58 17.74
N SER A 28 21.15 -20.71 18.25
CA SER A 28 20.76 -21.25 19.56
C SER A 28 21.41 -20.46 20.69
N SER A 29 21.25 -19.16 20.73
CA SER A 29 21.42 -18.37 21.95
C SER A 29 20.02 -18.15 22.52
N ALA A 30 19.83 -18.43 23.81
CA ALA A 30 18.60 -18.16 24.54
C ALA A 30 18.32 -16.65 24.61
N HIS A 31 18.04 -16.05 23.44
CA HIS A 31 17.57 -14.67 23.36
C HIS A 31 16.09 -14.66 23.72
N GLU A 32 15.76 -13.88 24.72
CA GLU A 32 14.38 -13.66 25.12
C GLU A 32 13.57 -13.14 23.92
N ILE A 33 12.42 -13.77 23.65
CA ILE A 33 11.50 -13.31 22.59
C ILE A 33 11.05 -11.89 22.96
N PRO A 34 11.22 -10.92 22.06
CA PRO A 34 10.77 -9.55 22.33
C PRO A 34 9.27 -9.50 22.61
N LYS A 35 8.89 -8.61 23.49
CA LYS A 35 7.48 -8.37 23.78
C LYS A 35 6.77 -7.76 22.56
N PRO A 36 5.44 -7.92 22.45
CA PRO A 36 4.66 -7.26 21.41
C PRO A 36 4.94 -5.77 21.35
N SER A 37 4.87 -5.19 20.16
CA SER A 37 5.09 -3.76 19.98
C SER A 37 4.01 -3.15 19.11
N PHE A 38 3.75 -1.86 19.35
CA PHE A 38 2.89 -1.04 18.51
C PHE A 38 3.69 0.09 17.89
N THR A 39 3.32 0.45 16.68
CA THR A 39 3.86 1.59 15.94
C THR A 39 2.71 2.51 15.57
N LEU A 40 2.86 3.79 15.82
CA LEU A 40 1.92 4.83 15.41
C LEU A 40 2.70 5.95 14.73
N GLY A 41 2.28 6.38 13.56
CA GLY A 41 3.00 7.42 12.82
C GLY A 41 2.22 8.03 11.67
N GLY A 42 2.93 8.90 10.94
CA GLY A 42 2.50 9.44 9.67
C GLY A 42 3.19 8.71 8.52
N MET A 43 2.52 8.59 7.40
CA MET A 43 3.03 8.00 6.17
C MET A 43 2.73 8.92 5.01
N LEU A 44 3.77 9.29 4.25
CA LEU A 44 3.62 9.94 2.95
C LEU A 44 3.35 8.84 1.93
N ILE A 45 2.16 8.83 1.37
CA ILE A 45 1.77 7.94 0.28
C ILE A 45 2.10 8.61 -1.06
N ILE A 46 2.53 7.81 -2.02
CA ILE A 46 2.64 8.13 -3.43
C ILE A 46 1.84 7.04 -4.15
N ASP A 47 0.80 7.44 -4.87
CA ASP A 47 -0.10 6.51 -5.55
C ASP A 47 -0.20 6.88 -7.04
N SER A 48 0.08 5.93 -7.90
CA SER A 48 0.10 6.11 -9.36
C SER A 48 -1.21 5.71 -10.05
N ALA A 49 -2.31 5.53 -9.31
CA ALA A 49 -3.59 5.08 -9.89
C ALA A 49 -4.13 6.01 -10.99
N LEU A 50 -3.77 7.29 -10.97
CA LEU A 50 -4.17 8.28 -11.96
C LEU A 50 -3.10 8.63 -13.02
N ASP A 51 -1.89 8.05 -12.94
CA ASP A 51 -0.79 8.34 -13.87
C ASP A 51 -1.14 8.00 -15.33
N VAL A 52 -2.07 7.07 -15.53
CA VAL A 52 -2.59 6.73 -16.87
C VAL A 52 -3.34 7.89 -17.55
N LEU A 53 -3.67 8.94 -16.79
CA LEU A 53 -4.28 10.17 -17.31
C LEU A 53 -3.26 11.23 -17.71
N GLU A 54 -1.96 10.96 -17.57
CA GLU A 54 -0.93 11.92 -17.96
C GLU A 54 -1.11 12.36 -19.41
N GLY A 55 -1.20 13.67 -19.59
CA GLY A 55 -1.41 14.27 -20.91
C GLY A 55 -1.26 15.79 -20.87
N SER A 56 -1.36 16.41 -22.05
CA SER A 56 -1.27 17.86 -22.15
C SER A 56 -2.44 18.54 -21.44
N GLY A 57 -2.14 19.30 -20.38
CA GLY A 57 -3.12 20.05 -19.60
C GLY A 57 -3.76 19.25 -18.45
N VAL A 58 -3.38 18.01 -18.23
CA VAL A 58 -3.75 17.25 -17.03
C VAL A 58 -2.79 17.62 -15.90
N THR A 59 -3.35 17.85 -14.71
CA THR A 59 -2.56 18.05 -13.48
C THR A 59 -2.93 16.96 -12.50
N ILE A 60 -1.94 16.22 -12.03
CA ILE A 60 -2.13 15.11 -11.08
C ILE A 60 -1.54 15.51 -9.73
N ASP A 61 -2.30 15.27 -8.66
CA ASP A 61 -1.84 15.30 -7.27
C ASP A 61 -1.84 13.85 -6.78
N ASP A 62 -0.66 13.25 -6.77
CA ASP A 62 -0.40 11.84 -6.53
C ASP A 62 0.06 11.53 -5.10
N LYS A 63 0.03 12.53 -4.19
CA LYS A 63 0.61 12.42 -2.84
C LYS A 63 -0.39 12.80 -1.76
N ASP A 64 -0.34 12.04 -0.66
CA ASP A 64 -1.10 12.36 0.54
C ASP A 64 -0.33 11.94 1.80
N ILE A 65 -0.68 12.56 2.93
CA ILE A 65 -0.12 12.22 4.24
C ILE A 65 -1.22 11.61 5.11
N VAL A 66 -1.02 10.37 5.48
CA VAL A 66 -1.99 9.57 6.22
C VAL A 66 -1.42 9.09 7.56
N ALA A 67 -2.28 8.66 8.47
CA ALA A 67 -1.86 7.98 9.67
C ALA A 67 -1.67 6.47 9.39
N ASN A 68 -0.66 5.89 10.02
CA ASN A 68 -0.46 4.45 10.03
C ASN A 68 -0.34 3.92 11.46
N PHE A 69 -0.90 2.75 11.68
CA PHE A 69 -0.79 2.00 12.92
C PHE A 69 -0.42 0.57 12.59
N THR A 70 0.62 0.02 13.26
CA THR A 70 0.96 -1.39 13.14
C THR A 70 1.20 -2.03 14.50
N ALA A 71 0.87 -3.31 14.60
CA ALA A 71 1.14 -4.16 15.75
C ALA A 71 2.05 -5.31 15.31
N ASN A 72 3.05 -5.64 16.14
CA ASN A 72 3.98 -6.73 15.89
C ASN A 72 3.91 -7.74 17.03
N TYR A 73 3.72 -9.01 16.68
CA TYR A 73 3.78 -10.13 17.58
C TYR A 73 5.00 -10.99 17.25
N TYR A 74 6.00 -10.98 18.13
CA TYR A 74 7.26 -11.68 17.90
C TYR A 74 7.13 -13.18 18.20
N VAL A 75 7.55 -13.99 17.25
CA VAL A 75 7.62 -15.47 17.40
C VAL A 75 9.06 -15.94 17.61
N SER A 76 10.03 -15.06 17.35
CA SER A 76 11.44 -15.24 17.67
C SER A 76 12.10 -13.87 17.90
N PRO A 77 13.35 -13.82 18.38
CA PRO A 77 14.08 -12.54 18.50
C PRO A 77 14.17 -11.72 17.21
N SER A 78 14.09 -12.38 16.07
CA SER A 78 14.26 -11.74 14.75
C SER A 78 13.00 -11.73 13.88
N LEU A 79 11.97 -12.48 14.23
CA LEU A 79 10.77 -12.63 13.41
C LEU A 79 9.52 -12.25 14.16
N ALA A 80 8.69 -11.40 13.55
CA ALA A 80 7.38 -11.05 14.04
C ALA A 80 6.32 -11.19 12.95
N PHE A 81 5.09 -11.50 13.34
CA PHE A 81 3.91 -11.21 12.56
C PHE A 81 3.55 -9.73 12.72
N GLU A 82 3.21 -9.08 11.62
CA GLU A 82 2.78 -7.68 11.59
C GLU A 82 1.34 -7.61 11.09
N GLY A 83 0.51 -6.82 11.77
CA GLY A 83 -0.80 -6.43 11.31
C GLY A 83 -0.95 -4.92 11.46
N GLY A 84 -1.64 -4.26 10.55
CA GLY A 84 -1.74 -2.81 10.62
C GLY A 84 -2.87 -2.23 9.80
N VAL A 85 -3.04 -0.93 10.00
CA VAL A 85 -4.03 -0.09 9.34
C VAL A 85 -3.33 1.17 8.84
N ILE A 86 -3.59 1.53 7.60
CA ILE A 86 -3.24 2.81 6.99
C ILE A 86 -4.56 3.53 6.76
N THR A 87 -4.72 4.73 7.30
CA THR A 87 -5.94 5.53 7.08
C THR A 87 -6.07 5.91 5.61
N GLY A 88 -7.27 6.25 5.20
CA GLY A 88 -7.55 6.57 3.82
C GLY A 88 -6.75 7.74 3.28
N HIS A 89 -6.51 7.73 1.99
CA HIS A 89 -5.86 8.79 1.23
C HIS A 89 -6.71 9.16 0.01
N GLU A 90 -6.42 10.32 -0.53
CA GLU A 90 -7.10 10.86 -1.70
C GLU A 90 -6.08 11.44 -2.67
N ILE A 91 -6.17 11.01 -3.94
CA ILE A 91 -5.39 11.57 -5.03
C ILE A 91 -6.32 12.11 -6.09
N SER A 92 -5.90 13.10 -6.85
CA SER A 92 -6.78 13.72 -7.85
C SER A 92 -6.06 14.09 -9.15
N ALA A 93 -6.81 14.03 -10.24
CA ALA A 93 -6.40 14.53 -11.54
C ALA A 93 -7.41 15.54 -12.07
N SER A 94 -6.92 16.72 -12.42
CA SER A 94 -7.74 17.75 -13.10
C SER A 94 -7.59 17.61 -14.60
N LEU A 95 -8.71 17.38 -15.28
CA LEU A 95 -8.77 17.19 -16.72
C LEU A 95 -9.33 18.45 -17.40
N PRO A 96 -8.73 18.85 -18.52
CA PRO A 96 -9.27 19.96 -19.31
C PRO A 96 -10.59 19.59 -19.99
N SER A 97 -11.28 20.61 -20.48
CA SER A 97 -12.50 20.42 -21.29
C SER A 97 -12.18 19.75 -22.62
N ASN A 98 -13.05 18.82 -23.04
CA ASN A 98 -12.93 18.08 -24.30
C ASN A 98 -11.68 17.19 -24.41
N ASP A 99 -11.22 16.69 -23.29
CA ASP A 99 -10.19 15.66 -23.24
C ASP A 99 -10.78 14.28 -23.54
N SER A 100 -9.95 13.37 -24.06
CA SER A 100 -10.35 11.98 -24.31
C SER A 100 -9.14 11.06 -24.35
N GLY A 101 -9.33 9.84 -23.89
CA GLY A 101 -8.27 8.84 -23.82
C GLY A 101 -8.76 7.50 -23.30
N THR A 102 -7.86 6.82 -22.62
CA THR A 102 -8.13 5.54 -21.96
C THR A 102 -7.78 5.65 -20.48
N LEU A 103 -8.72 5.23 -19.64
CA LEU A 103 -8.52 5.12 -18.19
C LEU A 103 -8.79 3.67 -17.81
N HIS A 104 -7.82 3.01 -17.22
CA HIS A 104 -7.92 1.60 -16.83
C HIS A 104 -8.44 0.67 -17.94
N GLY A 105 -7.94 0.87 -19.18
CA GLY A 105 -8.31 0.06 -20.34
C GLY A 105 -9.66 0.39 -20.98
N ASN A 106 -10.44 1.31 -20.43
CA ASN A 106 -11.73 1.77 -20.97
C ASN A 106 -11.61 3.18 -21.55
N SER A 107 -12.34 3.45 -22.63
CA SER A 107 -12.36 4.78 -23.23
C SER A 107 -13.06 5.79 -22.32
N TYR A 108 -12.51 7.00 -22.29
CA TYR A 108 -13.18 8.13 -21.66
C TYR A 108 -13.20 9.37 -22.59
N SER A 109 -14.13 10.25 -22.32
CA SER A 109 -14.16 11.59 -22.88
C SER A 109 -14.77 12.58 -21.87
N THR A 110 -14.32 13.83 -21.90
CA THR A 110 -14.79 14.87 -21.00
C THR A 110 -15.56 15.96 -21.78
N SER A 111 -16.55 16.54 -21.13
CA SER A 111 -17.23 17.76 -21.58
C SER A 111 -17.26 18.73 -20.42
N GLY A 112 -16.56 19.87 -20.56
CA GLY A 112 -16.28 20.79 -19.46
C GLY A 112 -15.08 20.36 -18.61
N ALA A 113 -14.54 21.27 -17.81
CA ALA A 113 -13.45 20.97 -16.88
C ALA A 113 -13.96 20.12 -15.72
N LEU A 114 -13.24 19.08 -15.39
CA LEU A 114 -13.59 18.18 -14.29
C LEU A 114 -12.36 17.71 -13.53
N THR A 115 -12.61 17.15 -12.35
CA THR A 115 -11.60 16.49 -11.51
C THR A 115 -12.02 15.02 -11.34
N ILE A 116 -11.10 14.11 -11.54
CA ILE A 116 -11.26 12.71 -11.12
C ILE A 116 -10.50 12.57 -9.82
N THR A 117 -11.18 12.08 -8.80
CA THR A 117 -10.60 11.78 -7.50
C THR A 117 -10.62 10.28 -7.29
N ALA A 118 -9.49 9.68 -6.97
CA ALA A 118 -9.41 8.33 -6.46
C ALA A 118 -9.23 8.40 -4.94
N LYS A 119 -10.19 7.84 -4.22
CA LYS A 119 -10.24 7.83 -2.77
C LYS A 119 -10.13 6.39 -2.27
N ASN A 120 -9.23 6.16 -1.33
CA ASN A 120 -9.13 4.95 -0.55
C ASN A 120 -9.60 5.25 0.87
N ASP A 121 -10.50 4.45 1.44
CA ASP A 121 -11.01 4.73 2.79
C ASP A 121 -10.05 4.22 3.88
N THR A 122 -9.62 2.99 3.80
CA THR A 122 -8.70 2.39 4.79
C THR A 122 -8.06 1.14 4.20
N SER A 123 -6.75 1.06 4.30
CA SER A 123 -6.01 -0.14 3.90
C SER A 123 -5.58 -0.95 5.12
N TYR A 124 -5.60 -2.28 4.98
CA TYR A 124 -5.16 -3.21 6.01
C TYR A 124 -3.94 -3.98 5.52
N LEU A 125 -2.93 -4.08 6.36
CA LEU A 125 -1.74 -4.87 6.05
C LEU A 125 -1.60 -6.05 7.01
N PHE A 126 -1.18 -7.20 6.46
CA PHE A 126 -0.82 -8.39 7.22
C PHE A 126 0.43 -9.00 6.64
N GLY A 127 1.41 -9.29 7.48
CA GLY A 127 2.67 -9.79 6.97
C GLY A 127 3.62 -10.27 8.06
N VAL A 128 4.87 -10.35 7.65
CA VAL A 128 5.98 -10.72 8.51
C VAL A 128 7.05 -9.63 8.48
N LYS A 129 7.66 -9.42 9.63
CA LYS A 129 8.80 -8.52 9.82
C LYS A 129 10.00 -9.33 10.28
N TYR A 130 11.10 -9.21 9.55
CA TYR A 130 12.38 -9.82 9.92
C TYR A 130 13.38 -8.74 10.32
N SER A 131 13.86 -8.81 11.54
CA SER A 131 14.86 -7.89 12.11
C SER A 131 16.09 -8.70 12.50
N PRO A 132 17.20 -8.67 11.73
CA PRO A 132 18.42 -9.35 12.13
C PRO A 132 18.91 -8.80 13.48
N PRO A 133 19.55 -9.64 14.32
CA PRO A 133 20.10 -9.20 15.58
C PRO A 133 21.14 -8.09 15.36
N THR A 134 20.95 -6.96 16.00
CA THR A 134 21.86 -5.82 15.92
C THR A 134 22.44 -5.51 17.30
N ARG A 135 23.65 -4.94 17.34
CA ARG A 135 24.26 -4.41 18.56
C ARG A 135 24.11 -2.89 18.55
N GLY A 136 23.63 -2.33 19.65
CA GLY A 136 23.43 -0.88 19.80
C GLY A 136 21.98 -0.44 19.61
N ALA A 137 21.78 0.88 19.49
CA ALA A 137 20.45 1.50 19.47
C ALA A 137 19.74 1.40 18.11
N TRP A 138 20.44 1.11 17.04
CA TRP A 138 19.90 0.99 15.69
C TRP A 138 19.49 -0.45 15.38
N SER A 139 18.35 -0.61 14.73
CA SER A 139 17.90 -1.88 14.16
C SER A 139 17.41 -1.64 12.75
N VAL A 140 17.74 -2.57 11.83
CA VAL A 140 17.20 -2.58 10.48
C VAL A 140 16.29 -3.80 10.33
N TYR A 141 15.32 -3.72 9.43
CA TYR A 141 14.38 -4.82 9.20
C TYR A 141 13.82 -4.80 7.79
N GLY A 142 13.41 -5.97 7.34
CA GLY A 142 12.60 -6.15 6.15
C GLY A 142 11.19 -6.59 6.51
N LYS A 143 10.24 -6.27 5.64
CA LYS A 143 8.83 -6.64 5.76
C LYS A 143 8.34 -7.25 4.46
N ALA A 144 7.38 -8.18 4.55
CA ALA A 144 6.66 -8.68 3.39
C ALA A 144 5.28 -9.17 3.83
N GLY A 145 4.28 -9.02 2.97
CA GLY A 145 2.91 -9.42 3.30
C GLY A 145 1.91 -9.11 2.22
N LEU A 146 0.67 -8.96 2.64
CA LEU A 146 -0.46 -8.56 1.80
C LEU A 146 -1.02 -7.24 2.31
N LEU A 147 -1.28 -6.34 1.38
CA LEU A 147 -2.00 -5.09 1.56
C LEU A 147 -3.39 -5.27 0.95
N PHE A 148 -4.44 -5.07 1.75
CA PHE A 148 -5.83 -5.06 1.32
C PHE A 148 -6.28 -3.62 1.21
N TRP A 149 -6.91 -3.28 0.10
CA TRP A 149 -7.31 -1.93 -0.22
C TRP A 149 -8.66 -1.88 -0.93
N ASP A 150 -9.32 -0.75 -0.88
CA ASP A 150 -10.45 -0.37 -1.70
C ASP A 150 -10.20 0.97 -2.36
N ALA A 151 -10.81 1.25 -3.48
CA ALA A 151 -10.74 2.54 -4.15
C ALA A 151 -12.07 2.92 -4.77
N GLU A 152 -12.44 4.17 -4.56
CA GLU A 152 -13.61 4.80 -5.15
C GLU A 152 -13.17 5.95 -6.06
N PHE A 153 -13.56 5.88 -7.32
CA PHE A 153 -13.28 6.92 -8.31
C PHE A 153 -14.50 7.82 -8.49
N ILE A 154 -14.32 9.09 -8.22
CA ILE A 154 -15.38 10.10 -8.16
C ILE A 154 -15.10 11.16 -9.20
N VAL A 155 -16.14 11.56 -9.95
CA VAL A 155 -16.10 12.72 -10.82
C VAL A 155 -16.59 13.93 -10.05
N GLY A 156 -15.80 15.02 -10.07
CA GLY A 156 -16.14 16.32 -9.53
C GLY A 156 -16.07 17.43 -10.59
N GLY A 157 -16.52 18.63 -10.25
CA GLY A 157 -16.47 19.80 -11.13
C GLY A 157 -17.79 20.07 -11.88
N SER A 158 -17.72 20.96 -12.88
CA SER A 158 -18.90 21.39 -13.68
C SER A 158 -19.07 20.59 -14.97
N GLY A 159 -18.11 19.75 -15.30
CA GLY A 159 -18.11 18.93 -16.51
C GLY A 159 -18.82 17.60 -16.34
N THR A 160 -18.80 16.83 -17.40
CA THR A 160 -19.27 15.43 -17.42
C THR A 160 -18.17 14.52 -17.91
N LEU A 161 -18.08 13.33 -17.33
CA LEU A 161 -17.23 12.24 -17.78
C LEU A 161 -18.11 11.20 -18.50
N THR A 162 -17.78 10.87 -19.73
CA THR A 162 -18.28 9.67 -20.35
C THR A 162 -17.20 8.58 -20.21
N TYR A 163 -17.51 7.50 -19.50
CA TYR A 163 -16.59 6.41 -19.25
C TYR A 163 -17.27 5.10 -19.63
N ASN A 164 -16.62 4.32 -20.49
CA ASN A 164 -17.15 3.07 -21.02
C ASN A 164 -18.61 3.20 -21.53
N GLY A 165 -18.91 4.28 -22.26
CA GLY A 165 -20.23 4.57 -22.83
C GLY A 165 -21.29 5.09 -21.85
N SER A 166 -20.99 5.20 -20.57
CA SER A 166 -21.89 5.77 -19.56
C SER A 166 -21.43 7.17 -19.15
N THR A 167 -22.39 8.07 -18.90
CA THR A 167 -22.10 9.47 -18.54
C THR A 167 -22.27 9.68 -17.04
N TYR A 168 -21.27 10.32 -16.43
CA TYR A 168 -21.20 10.61 -15.00
C TYR A 168 -20.97 12.10 -14.77
N ASN A 169 -21.57 12.60 -13.72
CA ASN A 169 -21.38 13.96 -13.28
C ASN A 169 -21.54 14.00 -11.75
N SER A 170 -20.56 14.56 -11.05
CA SER A 170 -20.55 14.71 -9.59
C SER A 170 -20.95 13.44 -8.82
N LYS A 171 -20.44 12.28 -9.23
CA LYS A 171 -20.73 10.99 -8.58
C LYS A 171 -19.63 9.96 -8.83
N THR A 172 -19.66 8.92 -8.02
CA THR A 172 -18.85 7.71 -8.22
C THR A 172 -19.16 7.04 -9.54
N PHE A 173 -18.12 6.71 -10.31
CA PHE A 173 -18.26 6.01 -11.57
C PHE A 173 -17.58 4.63 -11.57
N LEU A 174 -16.64 4.40 -10.63
CA LEU A 174 -15.96 3.14 -10.50
C LEU A 174 -15.65 2.91 -9.01
N GLN A 175 -15.86 1.68 -8.55
CA GLN A 175 -15.45 1.22 -7.23
C GLN A 175 -14.79 -0.14 -7.38
N VAL A 176 -13.64 -0.31 -6.78
CA VAL A 176 -12.84 -1.54 -6.83
C VAL A 176 -12.23 -1.82 -5.46
N ASP A 177 -12.04 -3.08 -5.17
CA ASP A 177 -11.29 -3.55 -3.99
C ASP A 177 -10.29 -4.62 -4.41
N GLY A 178 -9.23 -4.77 -3.65
CA GLY A 178 -8.20 -5.71 -4.00
C GLY A 178 -7.23 -6.03 -2.88
N SER A 179 -6.24 -6.83 -3.26
CA SER A 179 -5.10 -7.12 -2.39
C SER A 179 -3.84 -7.31 -3.22
N ASP A 180 -2.77 -6.69 -2.79
CA ASP A 180 -1.45 -6.79 -3.41
C ASP A 180 -0.41 -7.26 -2.42
N PRO A 181 0.53 -8.11 -2.86
CA PRO A 181 1.71 -8.41 -2.05
C PRO A 181 2.55 -7.14 -1.92
N TYR A 182 3.01 -6.86 -0.71
CA TYR A 182 3.94 -5.77 -0.46
C TYR A 182 5.28 -6.26 0.07
N ILE A 183 6.31 -5.48 -0.18
CA ILE A 183 7.61 -5.57 0.47
C ILE A 183 7.95 -4.24 1.12
N GLY A 184 8.80 -4.28 2.13
CA GLY A 184 9.25 -3.06 2.79
C GLY A 184 10.59 -3.24 3.45
N ILE A 185 11.23 -2.11 3.68
CA ILE A 185 12.46 -2.00 4.45
C ILE A 185 12.31 -0.88 5.46
N GLY A 186 12.92 -1.05 6.62
CA GLY A 186 12.88 -0.02 7.62
C GLY A 186 14.05 -0.06 8.57
N MET A 187 14.14 1.00 9.37
CA MET A 187 15.09 1.12 10.46
C MET A 187 14.39 1.68 11.68
N SER A 188 14.89 1.34 12.85
CA SER A 188 14.46 1.97 14.10
C SER A 188 15.63 2.37 14.97
N TYR A 189 15.44 3.44 15.74
CA TYR A 189 16.41 3.95 16.70
C TYR A 189 15.80 3.93 18.09
N GLU A 190 16.39 3.16 18.99
CA GLU A 190 15.96 3.06 20.38
C GLU A 190 16.41 4.30 21.18
N ILE A 191 15.43 5.12 21.61
CA ILE A 191 15.67 6.33 22.41
C ILE A 191 15.72 5.99 23.90
N ARG A 192 14.86 5.06 24.30
CA ARG A 192 14.76 4.55 25.66
C ARG A 192 14.39 3.08 25.60
N LYS A 193 14.66 2.34 26.69
CA LYS A 193 14.17 0.97 26.84
C LYS A 193 12.67 0.93 26.51
N ASN A 194 12.30 0.11 25.55
CA ASN A 194 10.94 -0.08 25.05
C ASN A 194 10.36 1.06 24.19
N THR A 195 11.15 2.03 23.76
CA THR A 195 10.66 3.16 22.94
C THR A 195 11.65 3.47 21.83
N SER A 196 11.18 3.49 20.60
CA SER A 196 11.99 3.77 19.42
C SER A 196 11.27 4.70 18.45
N PHE A 197 12.01 5.42 17.64
CA PHE A 197 11.53 5.95 16.36
C PHE A 197 11.78 4.91 15.27
N ALA A 198 10.82 4.77 14.36
CA ALA A 198 10.93 3.88 13.21
C ALA A 198 10.69 4.67 11.93
N PHE A 199 11.44 4.31 10.89
CA PHE A 199 11.29 4.81 9.53
C PHE A 199 11.13 3.62 8.61
N ASP A 200 10.09 3.63 7.80
CA ASP A 200 9.76 2.54 6.90
C ASP A 200 9.54 3.06 5.48
N TYR A 201 9.85 2.23 4.52
CA TYR A 201 9.38 2.33 3.14
C TYR A 201 8.68 1.02 2.80
N ILE A 202 7.48 1.11 2.26
CA ILE A 202 6.74 -0.03 1.71
C ILE A 202 6.39 0.25 0.25
N THR A 203 6.32 -0.80 -0.55
CA THR A 203 5.89 -0.74 -1.94
C THR A 203 5.24 -2.07 -2.33
N PRO A 204 4.29 -2.10 -3.25
CA PRO A 204 3.78 -3.33 -3.82
C PRO A 204 4.91 -4.15 -4.44
N ALA A 205 4.91 -5.45 -4.23
CA ALA A 205 5.86 -6.37 -4.85
C ALA A 205 5.42 -6.76 -6.28
N SER A 206 4.13 -6.64 -6.54
CA SER A 206 3.53 -6.77 -7.87
C SER A 206 2.17 -6.06 -7.84
N THR A 207 1.83 -5.36 -8.88
CA THR A 207 0.51 -4.75 -9.04
C THR A 207 -0.37 -5.69 -9.86
N ASN A 208 -1.47 -6.15 -9.27
CA ASN A 208 -2.49 -6.91 -9.98
C ASN A 208 -3.60 -5.94 -10.39
N ALA A 209 -3.66 -5.62 -11.68
CA ALA A 209 -4.77 -4.82 -12.17
C ALA A 209 -6.10 -5.58 -12.03
N ILE A 210 -6.97 -5.11 -11.15
CA ILE A 210 -8.34 -5.58 -11.02
C ILE A 210 -9.23 -4.66 -11.86
N ASN A 211 -9.89 -5.20 -12.87
CA ASN A 211 -10.66 -4.43 -13.85
C ASN A 211 -9.85 -3.33 -14.56
N GLY A 212 -8.54 -3.54 -14.73
CA GLY A 212 -7.63 -2.55 -15.32
C GLY A 212 -7.08 -1.52 -14.34
N VAL A 213 -7.54 -1.50 -13.09
CA VAL A 213 -7.04 -0.63 -12.02
C VAL A 213 -5.93 -1.35 -11.27
N ALA A 214 -4.75 -0.76 -11.26
CA ALA A 214 -3.65 -1.15 -10.37
C ALA A 214 -3.44 0.01 -9.40
N LEU A 215 -3.62 -0.23 -8.11
CA LEU A 215 -3.19 0.72 -7.07
C LEU A 215 -1.74 0.42 -6.73
N ASP A 216 -0.87 1.39 -6.95
CA ASP A 216 0.55 1.32 -6.58
C ASP A 216 0.80 2.19 -5.35
N ILE A 217 0.29 1.73 -4.20
CA ILE A 217 0.42 2.45 -2.94
C ILE A 217 1.82 2.23 -2.38
N SER A 218 2.73 3.11 -2.73
CA SER A 218 4.07 3.17 -2.13
C SER A 218 4.12 4.25 -1.06
N GLY A 219 4.92 4.06 0.00
CA GLY A 219 4.96 5.10 1.01
C GLY A 219 6.16 5.05 1.96
N PHE A 220 6.51 6.25 2.43
CA PHE A 220 7.50 6.48 3.48
C PHE A 220 6.81 6.83 4.78
N SER A 221 7.11 6.12 5.86
CA SER A 221 6.55 6.41 7.18
C SER A 221 7.61 6.82 8.20
N ALA A 222 7.19 7.69 9.12
CA ALA A 222 7.92 8.00 10.34
C ALA A 222 6.99 7.76 11.53
N SER A 223 7.43 6.94 12.46
CA SER A 223 6.56 6.37 13.47
C SER A 223 7.22 6.28 14.84
N TRP A 224 6.40 6.35 15.86
CA TRP A 224 6.76 6.04 17.23
C TRP A 224 6.45 4.57 17.53
N LEU A 225 7.46 3.81 17.96
CA LEU A 225 7.33 2.40 18.31
C LEU A 225 7.43 2.22 19.83
N ARG A 226 6.49 1.46 20.40
CA ARG A 226 6.48 1.07 21.82
C ARG A 226 6.43 -0.45 21.97
N LYS A 227 7.35 -1.00 22.79
CA LYS A 227 7.37 -2.40 23.24
C LYS A 227 6.74 -2.50 24.63
N PHE A 228 6.08 -3.61 24.96
CA PHE A 228 5.41 -3.85 26.24
C PHE A 228 6.09 -4.88 27.09
#